data_bfceba8968522d4b2697f8ad98b1c116
#
_entry.id   bfceba8968522d4b2697f8ad98b1c116
#
_cell.length_a   1.000
_cell.length_b   1.000
_cell.length_c   1.000
_cell.angle_alpha   90.00
_cell.angle_beta   90.00
_cell.angle_gamma   90.00
#
_symmetry.space_group_name_H-M   'P 1'
#
loop_
_entity.id
_entity.type
_entity.pdbx_description
1 polymer ?
#
loop_
_entity_poly.entity_id
_entity_poly.type
_entity_poly.pdbx_seq_one_letter_code
_entity_poly.pdbx_strand_id
1 'polypeptide(L)'
;MQPLVKGRYIARLATDPLDVARALSLRHLSFVTHRNLSHNLSDADAFDQHCQHILVEDTKSSTLVCCFRLMHFANRTPITTSYSAQFYNLSRLSAHLGAKAELGRFCIHPDWSDPDILRVAWGALTTIVDGAGVEFLFGCTSFDGVDPSKYQKAFAGVYPIKRRAAK
;
A
#
# COMPACT_ATOMS: atom_id res chain seq x y z
N MET A 1 -8.54 -3.78 -13.22
CA MET A 1 -9.57 -4.05 -12.17
C MET A 1 -10.81 -3.26 -12.51
N GLN A 2 -11.98 -3.88 -12.50
CA GLN A 2 -13.25 -3.14 -12.49
C GLN A 2 -13.41 -2.45 -11.13
N PRO A 3 -14.05 -1.27 -11.07
CA PRO A 3 -14.30 -0.61 -9.80
C PRO A 3 -15.05 -1.50 -8.81
N LEU A 4 -14.59 -1.55 -7.56
CA LEU A 4 -15.23 -2.29 -6.48
C LEU A 4 -16.08 -1.33 -5.65
N VAL A 5 -17.39 -1.53 -5.66
CA VAL A 5 -18.34 -0.72 -4.89
C VAL A 5 -18.85 -1.51 -3.68
N LYS A 6 -18.80 -0.91 -2.50
CA LYS A 6 -19.39 -1.45 -1.28
C LYS A 6 -19.92 -0.32 -0.39
N GLY A 7 -21.22 -0.34 -0.17
CA GLY A 7 -21.89 0.72 0.59
C GLY A 7 -21.71 2.08 -0.08
N ARG A 8 -21.12 3.03 0.64
CA ARG A 8 -20.85 4.37 0.14
C ARG A 8 -19.44 4.56 -0.47
N TYR A 9 -18.65 3.50 -0.54
CA TYR A 9 -17.27 3.59 -1.00
C TYR A 9 -17.08 2.87 -2.34
N ILE A 10 -16.23 3.46 -3.17
CA ILE A 10 -15.78 2.89 -4.43
C ILE A 10 -14.24 2.85 -4.46
N ALA A 11 -13.68 1.69 -4.76
CA ALA A 11 -12.25 1.55 -5.03
C ALA A 11 -12.01 1.35 -6.52
N ARG A 12 -11.07 2.08 -7.07
CA ARG A 12 -10.70 2.03 -8.49
C ARG A 12 -9.20 2.30 -8.71
N LEU A 13 -8.71 1.94 -9.88
CA LEU A 13 -7.40 2.38 -10.33
C LEU A 13 -7.43 3.87 -10.70
N ALA A 14 -6.30 4.56 -10.49
CA ALA A 14 -6.05 5.85 -11.09
C ALA A 14 -5.97 5.69 -12.62
N THR A 15 -6.63 6.57 -13.36
CA THR A 15 -6.73 6.50 -14.82
C THR A 15 -6.03 7.65 -15.53
N ASP A 16 -5.69 8.71 -14.80
CA ASP A 16 -5.09 9.91 -15.36
C ASP A 16 -4.14 10.60 -14.35
N PRO A 17 -3.36 11.59 -14.79
CA PRO A 17 -2.45 12.33 -13.90
C PRO A 17 -3.13 13.08 -12.75
N LEU A 18 -4.39 13.49 -12.91
CA LEU A 18 -5.14 14.17 -11.85
C LEU A 18 -5.45 13.21 -10.70
N ASP A 19 -5.79 11.98 -11.00
CA ASP A 19 -5.99 10.92 -10.00
C ASP A 19 -4.71 10.69 -9.18
N VAL A 20 -3.56 10.64 -9.86
CA VAL A 20 -2.26 10.50 -9.18
C VAL A 20 -1.98 11.73 -8.31
N ALA A 21 -2.25 12.94 -8.79
CA ALA A 21 -2.09 14.16 -8.02
C ALA A 21 -2.99 14.17 -6.76
N ARG A 22 -4.22 13.68 -6.86
CA ARG A 22 -5.12 13.51 -5.70
C ARG A 22 -4.57 12.51 -4.68
N ALA A 23 -4.02 11.39 -5.14
CA ALA A 23 -3.35 10.43 -4.27
C ALA A 23 -2.14 11.05 -3.55
N LEU A 24 -1.30 11.79 -4.27
CA LEU A 24 -0.15 12.50 -3.69
C LEU A 24 -0.58 13.55 -2.65
N SER A 25 -1.68 14.27 -2.89
CA SER A 25 -2.24 15.24 -1.94
C SER A 25 -2.73 14.56 -0.66
N LEU A 26 -3.44 13.44 -0.77
CA LEU A 26 -3.87 12.66 0.41
C LEU A 26 -2.68 12.09 1.18
N ARG A 27 -1.68 11.58 0.50
CA ARG A 27 -0.43 11.09 1.10
C ARG A 27 0.31 12.21 1.85
N HIS A 28 0.43 13.39 1.25
CA HIS A 28 1.02 14.55 1.91
C HIS A 28 0.24 14.93 3.17
N LEU A 29 -1.08 14.99 3.09
CA LEU A 29 -1.94 15.24 4.26
C LEU A 29 -1.69 14.22 5.39
N SER A 30 -1.65 12.92 5.05
CA SER A 30 -1.56 11.82 6.02
C SER A 30 -0.16 11.63 6.60
N PHE A 31 0.88 11.75 5.77
CA PHE A 31 2.25 11.44 6.19
C PHE A 31 3.07 12.65 6.58
N VAL A 32 2.74 13.84 6.11
CA VAL A 32 3.49 15.06 6.37
C VAL A 32 2.71 15.99 7.29
N THR A 33 1.54 16.46 6.86
CA THR A 33 0.78 17.48 7.57
C THR A 33 0.24 16.97 8.91
N HIS A 34 -0.42 15.82 8.91
CA HIS A 34 -0.99 15.24 10.14
C HIS A 34 0.06 14.85 11.18
N ARG A 35 1.30 14.59 10.75
CA ARG A 35 2.43 14.27 11.63
C ARG A 35 3.26 15.51 12.02
N ASN A 36 2.82 16.71 11.67
CA ASN A 36 3.53 17.98 11.93
C ASN A 36 4.99 17.97 11.40
N LEU A 37 5.24 17.30 10.30
CA LEU A 37 6.53 17.35 9.63
C LEU A 37 6.64 18.62 8.78
N SER A 38 7.85 18.97 8.35
CA SER A 38 8.08 20.18 7.54
C SER A 38 7.19 20.18 6.29
N HIS A 39 6.43 21.25 6.09
CA HIS A 39 5.51 21.42 4.95
C HIS A 39 6.19 21.43 3.57
N ASN A 40 7.51 21.58 3.53
CA ASN A 40 8.30 21.55 2.29
C ASN A 40 8.66 20.13 1.84
N LEU A 41 8.30 19.08 2.60
CA LEU A 41 8.55 17.72 2.22
C LEU A 41 7.45 17.22 1.27
N SER A 42 7.83 16.86 0.05
CA SER A 42 6.95 16.13 -0.86
C SER A 42 6.97 14.65 -0.51
N ASP A 43 5.80 14.00 -0.52
CA ASP A 43 5.75 12.53 -0.41
C ASP A 43 5.89 11.83 -1.79
N ALA A 44 5.94 12.59 -2.87
CA ALA A 44 6.19 12.04 -4.20
C ALA A 44 7.62 11.51 -4.31
N ASP A 45 7.77 10.35 -4.93
CA ASP A 45 9.06 9.72 -5.18
C ASP A 45 9.14 9.09 -6.59
N ALA A 46 10.34 8.68 -7.00
CA ALA A 46 10.58 8.11 -8.32
C ALA A 46 9.84 6.78 -8.58
N PHE A 47 9.33 6.11 -7.53
CA PHE A 47 8.59 4.87 -7.68
C PHE A 47 7.16 5.11 -8.14
N ASP A 48 6.61 6.32 -7.96
CA ASP A 48 5.22 6.62 -8.29
C ASP A 48 4.90 6.35 -9.76
N GLN A 49 5.85 6.66 -10.65
CA GLN A 49 5.69 6.42 -12.09
C GLN A 49 5.70 4.94 -12.50
N HIS A 50 6.16 4.04 -11.62
CA HIS A 50 6.24 2.59 -11.86
C HIS A 50 5.14 1.82 -11.13
N CYS A 51 4.27 2.50 -10.39
CA CYS A 51 3.23 1.91 -9.57
C CYS A 51 1.84 2.12 -10.17
N GLN A 52 0.97 1.17 -9.93
CA GLN A 52 -0.47 1.39 -10.02
C GLN A 52 -0.93 2.09 -8.75
N HIS A 53 -1.67 3.18 -8.90
CA HIS A 53 -2.29 3.89 -7.78
C HIS A 53 -3.75 3.46 -7.65
N ILE A 54 -4.16 3.12 -6.45
CA ILE A 54 -5.52 2.73 -6.11
C ILE A 54 -6.14 3.80 -5.23
N LEU A 55 -7.32 4.20 -5.59
CA LEU A 55 -8.11 5.25 -4.95
C LEU A 55 -9.35 4.64 -4.33
N VAL A 56 -9.67 5.03 -3.10
CA VAL A 56 -10.95 4.72 -2.46
C VAL A 56 -11.66 6.04 -2.19
N GLU A 57 -12.83 6.21 -2.78
CA GLU A 57 -13.59 7.44 -2.74
C GLU A 57 -14.93 7.23 -2.03
N ASP A 58 -15.35 8.22 -1.27
CA ASP A 58 -16.72 8.30 -0.78
C ASP A 58 -17.64 8.81 -1.89
N THR A 59 -18.61 8.01 -2.28
CA THR A 59 -19.53 8.33 -3.39
C THR A 59 -20.48 9.49 -3.10
N LYS A 60 -20.68 9.84 -1.82
CA LYS A 60 -21.56 10.95 -1.43
C LYS A 60 -20.89 12.32 -1.50
N SER A 61 -19.62 12.38 -1.08
CA SER A 61 -18.87 13.64 -1.03
C SER A 61 -17.83 13.75 -2.14
N SER A 62 -17.59 12.69 -2.90
CA SER A 62 -16.49 12.57 -3.87
C SER A 62 -15.09 12.76 -3.25
N THR A 63 -15.01 12.61 -1.93
CA THR A 63 -13.75 12.76 -1.19
C THR A 63 -12.90 11.50 -1.37
N LEU A 64 -11.62 11.68 -1.66
CA LEU A 64 -10.63 10.60 -1.63
C LEU A 64 -10.32 10.27 -0.16
N VAL A 65 -10.79 9.12 0.31
CA VAL A 65 -10.72 8.71 1.72
C VAL A 65 -9.59 7.73 2.02
N CYS A 66 -9.08 7.03 1.00
CA CYS A 66 -7.91 6.16 1.14
C CYS A 66 -7.21 6.05 -0.21
N CYS A 67 -5.89 5.89 -0.17
CA CYS A 67 -5.14 5.49 -1.35
C CYS A 67 -3.97 4.58 -0.95
N PHE A 68 -3.48 3.84 -1.95
CA PHE A 68 -2.25 3.07 -1.86
C PHE A 68 -1.68 2.85 -3.26
N ARG A 69 -0.44 2.37 -3.32
CA ARG A 69 0.19 2.01 -4.60
C ARG A 69 0.71 0.59 -4.60
N LEU A 70 0.72 -0.03 -5.77
CA LEU A 70 1.25 -1.36 -6.01
C LEU A 70 2.30 -1.32 -7.11
N MET A 71 3.47 -1.87 -6.83
CA MET A 71 4.52 -2.12 -7.81
C MET A 71 4.59 -3.62 -8.10
N HIS A 72 4.41 -4.00 -9.35
CA HIS A 72 4.41 -5.41 -9.76
C HIS A 72 5.79 -5.86 -10.22
N PHE A 73 6.16 -7.08 -9.80
CA PHE A 73 7.40 -7.75 -10.19
C PHE A 73 7.03 -9.08 -10.85
N ALA A 74 7.06 -9.13 -12.17
CA ALA A 74 6.96 -10.37 -12.91
C ALA A 74 8.21 -11.25 -12.64
N ASN A 75 8.15 -12.53 -13.00
CA ASN A 75 9.17 -13.53 -12.65
C ASN A 75 10.63 -13.15 -12.93
N ARG A 76 10.89 -12.21 -13.85
CA ARG A 76 12.23 -11.75 -14.22
C ARG A 76 12.53 -10.30 -13.83
N THR A 77 11.58 -9.59 -13.25
CA THR A 77 11.82 -8.20 -12.81
C THR A 77 12.63 -8.24 -11.52
N PRO A 78 13.79 -7.56 -11.48
CA PRO A 78 14.63 -7.56 -10.29
C PRO A 78 13.90 -6.88 -9.11
N ILE A 79 13.71 -7.61 -8.02
CA ILE A 79 13.11 -7.06 -6.79
C ILE A 79 13.98 -5.96 -6.16
N THR A 80 15.24 -5.88 -6.58
CA THR A 80 16.18 -4.82 -6.17
C THR A 80 15.74 -3.42 -6.61
N THR A 81 14.80 -3.33 -7.54
CA THR A 81 14.19 -2.05 -7.97
C THR A 81 13.01 -1.62 -7.10
N SER A 82 12.65 -2.40 -6.07
CA SER A 82 11.55 -2.07 -5.15
C SER A 82 11.95 -0.95 -4.16
N TYR A 83 10.94 -0.29 -3.60
CA TYR A 83 11.15 0.68 -2.53
C TYR A 83 11.80 0.03 -1.30
N SER A 84 11.32 -1.15 -0.91
CA SER A 84 11.86 -1.89 0.25
C SER A 84 13.33 -2.29 0.08
N ALA A 85 13.80 -2.50 -1.15
CA ALA A 85 15.19 -2.88 -1.41
C ALA A 85 16.20 -1.78 -1.06
N GLN A 86 15.77 -0.53 -0.90
CA GLN A 86 16.64 0.56 -0.43
C GLN A 86 17.06 0.38 1.05
N PHE A 87 16.28 -0.36 1.83
CA PHE A 87 16.42 -0.46 3.28
C PHE A 87 16.66 -1.89 3.76
N TYR A 88 16.28 -2.90 2.96
CA TYR A 88 16.29 -4.31 3.36
C TYR A 88 17.01 -5.19 2.35
N ASN A 89 17.70 -6.19 2.86
CA ASN A 89 18.25 -7.25 2.00
C ASN A 89 17.12 -8.22 1.60
N LEU A 90 16.68 -8.14 0.36
CA LEU A 90 15.60 -8.95 -0.19
C LEU A 90 16.09 -10.21 -0.94
N SER A 91 17.35 -10.65 -0.74
CA SER A 91 17.92 -11.78 -1.48
C SER A 91 17.11 -13.06 -1.36
N ARG A 92 16.54 -13.36 -0.17
CA ARG A 92 15.68 -14.53 0.02
C ARG A 92 14.36 -14.41 -0.75
N LEU A 93 13.78 -13.22 -0.81
CA LEU A 93 12.55 -12.97 -1.57
C LEU A 93 12.83 -12.98 -3.07
N SER A 94 14.03 -12.57 -3.48
CA SER A 94 14.50 -12.63 -4.86
C SER A 94 14.56 -14.06 -5.40
N ALA A 95 14.86 -15.03 -4.54
CA ALA A 95 14.92 -16.44 -4.90
C ALA A 95 13.53 -17.08 -5.14
N HIS A 96 12.47 -16.46 -4.71
CA HIS A 96 11.11 -16.92 -4.99
C HIS A 96 10.76 -16.65 -6.46
N LEU A 97 10.34 -17.69 -7.20
CA LEU A 97 10.13 -17.60 -8.65
C LEU A 97 8.78 -17.00 -9.06
N GLY A 98 7.78 -17.00 -8.17
CA GLY A 98 6.43 -16.50 -8.45
C GLY A 98 6.35 -14.97 -8.61
N ALA A 99 5.26 -14.51 -9.18
CA ALA A 99 4.96 -13.09 -9.32
C ALA A 99 4.83 -12.42 -7.93
N LYS A 100 5.38 -11.22 -7.80
CA LYS A 100 5.38 -10.47 -6.55
C LYS A 100 4.79 -9.09 -6.75
N ALA A 101 4.25 -8.51 -5.67
CA ALA A 101 3.88 -7.10 -5.67
C ALA A 101 4.33 -6.44 -4.36
N GLU A 102 4.77 -5.20 -4.46
CA GLU A 102 5.06 -4.36 -3.30
C GLU A 102 3.90 -3.41 -3.06
N LEU A 103 3.31 -3.51 -1.86
CA LEU A 103 2.33 -2.56 -1.36
C LEU A 103 3.04 -1.40 -0.69
N GLY A 104 2.73 -0.19 -1.12
CA GLY A 104 3.32 1.02 -0.55
C GLY A 104 2.32 2.16 -0.38
N ARG A 105 2.70 3.11 0.45
CA ARG A 105 1.98 4.38 0.63
C ARG A 105 0.49 4.21 0.97
N PHE A 106 0.15 3.16 1.72
CA PHE A 106 -1.21 2.93 2.19
C PHE A 106 -1.56 3.97 3.25
N CYS A 107 -2.56 4.80 2.98
CA CYS A 107 -3.03 5.80 3.92
C CYS A 107 -4.54 5.99 3.83
N ILE A 108 -5.11 6.37 4.98
CA ILE A 108 -6.52 6.77 5.12
C ILE A 108 -6.52 8.25 5.49
N HIS A 109 -7.47 8.98 4.97
CA HIS A 109 -7.65 10.41 5.29
C HIS A 109 -7.81 10.60 6.81
N PRO A 110 -7.07 11.51 7.45
CA PRO A 110 -7.04 11.64 8.91
C PRO A 110 -8.42 11.84 9.56
N ASP A 111 -9.31 12.54 8.89
CA ASP A 111 -10.66 12.84 9.41
C ASP A 111 -11.66 11.69 9.16
N TRP A 112 -11.22 10.55 8.62
CA TRP A 112 -12.08 9.42 8.30
C TRP A 112 -11.68 8.19 9.10
N SER A 113 -12.63 7.64 9.89
CA SER A 113 -12.40 6.48 10.75
C SER A 113 -13.34 5.29 10.47
N ASP A 114 -14.13 5.35 9.37
CA ASP A 114 -15.06 4.28 9.02
C ASP A 114 -14.29 3.00 8.62
N PRO A 115 -14.50 1.88 9.33
CA PRO A 115 -13.79 0.62 9.06
C PRO A 115 -14.11 0.03 7.67
N ASP A 116 -15.20 0.45 7.03
CA ASP A 116 -15.53 -0.02 5.69
C ASP A 116 -14.57 0.50 4.63
N ILE A 117 -13.92 1.65 4.86
CA ILE A 117 -12.84 2.15 3.99
C ILE A 117 -11.73 1.11 3.87
N LEU A 118 -11.29 0.58 5.01
CA LEU A 118 -10.23 -0.42 5.02
C LEU A 118 -10.68 -1.73 4.37
N ARG A 119 -11.92 -2.16 4.61
CA ARG A 119 -12.49 -3.37 3.99
C ARG A 119 -12.56 -3.26 2.46
N VAL A 120 -12.96 -2.09 1.95
CA VAL A 120 -13.03 -1.85 0.50
C VAL A 120 -11.63 -1.79 -0.09
N ALA A 121 -10.68 -1.12 0.57
CA ALA A 121 -9.29 -1.05 0.13
C ALA A 121 -8.65 -2.43 0.04
N TRP A 122 -8.80 -3.28 1.07
CA TRP A 122 -8.30 -4.66 1.05
C TRP A 122 -9.02 -5.53 0.02
N GLY A 123 -10.34 -5.36 -0.17
CA GLY A 123 -11.07 -6.06 -1.23
C GLY A 123 -10.56 -5.71 -2.64
N ALA A 124 -10.26 -4.44 -2.88
CA ALA A 124 -9.65 -4.00 -4.13
C ALA A 124 -8.24 -4.57 -4.32
N LEU A 125 -7.42 -4.54 -3.26
CA LEU A 125 -6.09 -5.13 -3.25
C LEU A 125 -6.14 -6.61 -3.61
N THR A 126 -7.03 -7.38 -2.97
CA THR A 126 -7.23 -8.81 -3.25
C THR A 126 -7.59 -9.03 -4.72
N THR A 127 -8.53 -8.25 -5.25
CA THR A 127 -8.95 -8.36 -6.66
C THR A 127 -7.78 -8.13 -7.62
N ILE A 128 -6.90 -7.16 -7.33
CA ILE A 128 -5.74 -6.86 -8.16
C ILE A 128 -4.70 -7.99 -8.07
N VAL A 129 -4.39 -8.42 -6.85
CA VAL A 129 -3.38 -9.44 -6.55
C VAL A 129 -3.76 -10.77 -7.18
N ASP A 130 -5.01 -11.20 -7.01
CA ASP A 130 -5.52 -12.45 -7.59
C ASP A 130 -5.57 -12.36 -9.11
N GLY A 131 -6.08 -11.25 -9.65
CA GLY A 131 -6.17 -11.05 -11.10
C GLY A 131 -4.82 -10.96 -11.80
N ALA A 132 -3.77 -10.57 -11.10
CA ALA A 132 -2.39 -10.52 -11.60
C ALA A 132 -1.58 -11.81 -11.30
N GLY A 133 -2.17 -12.80 -10.63
CA GLY A 133 -1.48 -14.03 -10.24
C GLY A 133 -0.30 -13.78 -9.29
N VAL A 134 -0.41 -12.77 -8.42
CA VAL A 134 0.64 -12.44 -7.45
C VAL A 134 0.67 -13.49 -6.35
N GLU A 135 1.80 -14.14 -6.19
CA GLU A 135 2.01 -15.18 -5.18
C GLU A 135 2.58 -14.64 -3.87
N PHE A 136 3.23 -13.48 -3.93
CA PHE A 136 3.86 -12.89 -2.76
C PHE A 136 3.65 -11.36 -2.72
N LEU A 137 2.95 -10.90 -1.69
CA LEU A 137 2.78 -9.48 -1.39
C LEU A 137 3.72 -9.08 -0.25
N PHE A 138 4.45 -7.98 -0.43
CA PHE A 138 5.37 -7.45 0.56
C PHE A 138 5.30 -5.92 0.62
N GLY A 139 5.96 -5.33 1.59
CA GLY A 139 6.03 -3.88 1.73
C GLY A 139 6.60 -3.46 3.08
N CYS A 140 6.81 -2.16 3.23
CA CYS A 140 7.28 -1.55 4.47
C CYS A 140 6.11 -1.02 5.29
N THR A 141 6.13 -1.28 6.59
CA THR A 141 5.23 -0.67 7.56
C THR A 141 6.00 0.32 8.42
N SER A 142 5.49 1.53 8.55
CA SER A 142 6.06 2.56 9.41
C SER A 142 5.37 2.59 10.77
N PHE A 143 6.18 2.77 11.81
CA PHE A 143 5.72 2.97 13.19
C PHE A 143 6.22 4.30 13.71
N ASP A 144 5.50 4.90 14.65
CA ASP A 144 5.93 6.18 15.23
C ASP A 144 7.08 5.98 16.22
N GLY A 145 8.16 6.74 16.00
CA GLY A 145 9.36 6.73 16.82
C GLY A 145 10.29 5.55 16.52
N VAL A 146 11.33 5.44 17.35
CA VAL A 146 12.42 4.44 17.21
C VAL A 146 12.41 3.37 18.31
N ASP A 147 11.50 3.49 19.27
CA ASP A 147 11.38 2.54 20.38
C ASP A 147 10.41 1.40 20.02
N PRO A 148 10.90 0.18 19.73
CA PRO A 148 10.06 -0.95 19.35
C PRO A 148 9.25 -1.51 20.52
N SER A 149 9.57 -1.16 21.77
CA SER A 149 8.90 -1.70 22.96
C SER A 149 7.41 -1.37 22.98
N LYS A 150 7.03 -0.20 22.47
CA LYS A 150 5.65 0.25 22.34
C LYS A 150 4.78 -0.67 21.48
N TYR A 151 5.40 -1.45 20.59
CA TYR A 151 4.72 -2.28 19.59
C TYR A 151 4.91 -3.78 19.84
N GLN A 152 5.49 -4.18 20.97
CA GLN A 152 5.79 -5.59 21.28
C GLN A 152 4.58 -6.52 21.15
N LYS A 153 3.39 -6.08 21.59
CA LYS A 153 2.16 -6.86 21.47
C LYS A 153 1.74 -7.05 20.01
N ALA A 154 1.89 -6.01 19.19
CA ALA A 154 1.61 -6.10 17.76
C ALA A 154 2.61 -7.03 17.06
N PHE A 155 3.89 -6.91 17.37
CA PHE A 155 4.94 -7.79 16.83
C PHE A 155 4.78 -9.25 17.27
N ALA A 156 4.37 -9.50 18.51
CA ALA A 156 4.13 -10.86 18.99
C ALA A 156 3.01 -11.58 18.21
N GLY A 157 2.00 -10.82 17.75
CA GLY A 157 0.91 -11.35 16.91
C GLY A 157 1.32 -11.63 15.46
N VAL A 158 2.42 -11.05 15.00
CA VAL A 158 2.88 -11.17 13.60
C VAL A 158 3.99 -12.22 13.44
N TYR A 159 4.61 -12.71 14.54
CA TYR A 159 5.74 -13.63 14.52
C TYR A 159 5.35 -15.07 14.20
N PRO A 160 6.22 -15.80 13.55
CA PRO A 160 6.06 -16.29 12.19
C PRO A 160 5.01 -17.38 12.19
N ILE A 161 4.02 -17.25 11.36
CA ILE A 161 3.30 -18.42 10.89
C ILE A 161 4.34 -19.28 10.18
N LYS A 162 4.96 -20.23 10.90
CA LYS A 162 5.72 -21.31 10.27
C LYS A 162 4.76 -21.97 9.31
N ARG A 163 4.86 -21.67 8.02
CA ARG A 163 4.17 -22.47 7.01
C ARG A 163 4.61 -23.89 7.24
N ARG A 164 3.67 -24.77 7.64
CA ARG A 164 3.88 -26.21 7.57
C ARG A 164 4.27 -26.49 6.13
N ALA A 165 5.47 -27.03 5.94
CA ALA A 165 5.85 -27.55 4.64
C ALA A 165 4.73 -28.49 4.20
N ALA A 166 4.16 -28.23 3.03
CA ALA A 166 3.27 -29.19 2.39
C ALA A 166 4.07 -30.50 2.22
N LYS A 167 3.51 -31.57 2.76
CA LYS A 167 4.06 -32.92 2.55
C LYS A 167 3.81 -33.33 1.11
#